data_6dfcd72c4704be71a73c204670d93c3d
#
_entry.id   6dfcd72c4704be71a73c204670d93c3d
#
_cell.length_a   1.000
_cell.length_b   1.000
_cell.length_c   1.000
_cell.angle_alpha   90.00
_cell.angle_beta   90.00
_cell.angle_gamma   90.00
#
_symmetry.space_group_name_H-M   'P 1'
#
loop_
_entity.id
_entity.type
_entity.pdbx_description
1 polymer ?
#
loop_
_entity_poly.entity_id
_entity_poly.type
_entity_poly.pdbx_seq_one_letter_code
_entity_poly.pdbx_strand_id
1 'polypeptide(L)'
;MANISSVSSEEELLQLRNEGKITEDEYEDLRETLRKTTKPNALPILQDKVVPVRTSGLAIASLACSLLGPVCCIPAIICGHLALRRLGREPALRGYGLAIAGLIIGYIILGISIAVTVPFLLFLGAKVRSAQHISVVNELRSFPLDDMEGLITQTDVQIDKQISSDGNGSLRIEATEPRTVPLFELGDMDLENTRLLYQAQLRTQDVEGRVYLEMLCHFPGKGEFFSRGLMTPLSGSTDWTTQETPFLLRSGENPDNIKLNLVIDGKGTVWIDDIRLLQGPLK
;
A
#
# COMPACT_ATOMS: atom_id res chain seq x y z
N MET A 1 -66.30 51.84 53.37
CA MET A 1 -66.04 50.43 53.16
C MET A 1 -64.79 50.31 52.22
N ALA A 2 -63.66 49.99 52.84
CA ALA A 2 -62.43 49.81 52.06
C ALA A 2 -62.52 48.50 51.29
N ASN A 3 -62.07 48.51 50.00
CA ASN A 3 -62.15 47.36 49.13
C ASN A 3 -61.04 46.34 49.50
N ILE A 4 -61.44 45.32 50.22
CA ILE A 4 -60.54 44.32 50.91
C ILE A 4 -60.05 43.26 49.93
N SER A 5 -60.36 43.35 48.69
CA SER A 5 -60.07 42.29 47.68
C SER A 5 -58.66 42.35 46.98
N SER A 6 -57.73 43.17 47.50
CA SER A 6 -56.39 43.34 46.88
C SER A 6 -55.22 43.11 47.85
N VAL A 7 -55.42 42.49 48.99
CA VAL A 7 -54.33 42.23 49.94
C VAL A 7 -53.59 41.02 49.54
N SER A 8 -52.32 41.20 49.16
CA SER A 8 -51.47 40.15 48.57
C SER A 8 -50.31 39.66 49.47
N SER A 9 -50.09 40.33 50.60
CA SER A 9 -49.04 39.96 51.55
C SER A 9 -49.45 40.06 53.04
N GLU A 10 -48.84 39.23 53.91
CA GLU A 10 -49.04 39.21 55.31
C GLU A 10 -48.65 40.55 56.00
N GLU A 11 -47.66 41.25 55.35
CA GLU A 11 -47.23 42.59 55.85
C GLU A 11 -48.29 43.66 55.64
N GLU A 12 -49.00 43.58 54.54
CA GLU A 12 -50.07 44.51 54.14
C GLU A 12 -51.31 44.31 55.09
N LEU A 13 -51.61 43.08 55.49
CA LEU A 13 -52.61 42.75 56.52
C LEU A 13 -52.28 43.32 57.88
N LEU A 14 -51.00 43.21 58.30
CA LEU A 14 -50.50 43.77 59.53
C LEU A 14 -50.66 45.31 59.62
N GLN A 15 -50.39 45.95 58.51
CA GLN A 15 -50.50 47.39 58.38
C GLN A 15 -51.96 47.85 58.48
N LEU A 16 -52.91 47.16 57.86
CA LEU A 16 -54.32 47.44 57.89
C LEU A 16 -54.90 47.24 59.31
N ARG A 17 -54.41 46.26 60.08
CA ARG A 17 -54.74 46.05 61.47
C ARG A 17 -54.21 47.22 62.34
N ASN A 18 -52.96 47.61 62.19
CA ASN A 18 -52.34 48.68 62.99
C ASN A 18 -52.95 50.04 62.69
N GLU A 19 -53.51 50.26 61.52
CA GLU A 19 -54.26 51.46 61.13
C GLU A 19 -55.75 51.46 61.64
N GLY A 20 -56.16 50.39 62.29
CA GLY A 20 -57.51 50.24 62.83
C GLY A 20 -58.61 50.09 61.77
N LYS A 21 -58.24 49.70 60.55
CA LYS A 21 -59.15 49.53 59.39
C LYS A 21 -59.81 48.15 59.35
N ILE A 22 -59.23 47.19 60.03
CA ILE A 22 -59.77 45.82 60.20
C ILE A 22 -59.71 45.43 61.69
N THR A 23 -60.70 44.63 62.13
CA THR A 23 -60.75 44.07 63.47
C THR A 23 -59.78 42.87 63.60
N GLU A 24 -59.47 42.48 64.85
CA GLU A 24 -58.59 41.36 65.13
C GLU A 24 -59.14 40.05 64.58
N ASP A 25 -60.43 39.84 64.66
CA ASP A 25 -61.10 38.65 64.08
C ASP A 25 -61.04 38.63 62.55
N GLU A 26 -61.20 39.78 61.89
CA GLU A 26 -61.06 39.91 60.43
C GLU A 26 -59.60 39.73 59.96
N TYR A 27 -58.66 40.16 60.79
CA TYR A 27 -57.22 39.94 60.47
C TYR A 27 -56.89 38.45 60.53
N GLU A 28 -57.31 37.68 61.52
CA GLU A 28 -57.06 36.25 61.66
C GLU A 28 -57.70 35.45 60.49
N ASP A 29 -58.92 35.79 60.11
CA ASP A 29 -59.65 35.11 59.02
C ASP A 29 -58.97 35.36 57.64
N LEU A 30 -58.59 36.61 57.42
CA LEU A 30 -57.85 36.98 56.18
C LEU A 30 -56.47 36.38 56.15
N ARG A 31 -55.79 36.27 57.28
CA ARG A 31 -54.50 35.64 57.41
C ARG A 31 -54.58 34.13 57.14
N GLU A 32 -55.58 33.45 57.61
CA GLU A 32 -55.81 32.03 57.39
C GLU A 32 -56.13 31.75 55.88
N THR A 33 -56.89 32.68 55.28
CA THR A 33 -57.23 32.60 53.85
C THR A 33 -56.00 32.80 52.96
N LEU A 34 -55.16 33.79 53.32
CA LEU A 34 -53.87 33.99 52.67
C LEU A 34 -52.95 32.77 52.78
N ARG A 35 -52.91 32.17 53.96
CA ARG A 35 -52.12 30.98 54.22
C ARG A 35 -52.63 29.74 53.53
N LYS A 36 -53.91 29.64 53.23
CA LYS A 36 -54.53 28.59 52.42
C LYS A 36 -54.28 28.81 50.91
N THR A 37 -54.20 30.08 50.48
CA THR A 37 -53.95 30.46 49.08
C THR A 37 -52.48 30.47 48.78
N THR A 38 -51.60 30.73 49.77
CA THR A 38 -50.12 30.75 49.62
C THR A 38 -49.49 29.40 49.92
N LYS A 39 -50.30 28.35 50.30
CA LYS A 39 -49.75 26.97 50.07
C LYS A 39 -49.53 26.82 48.57
N PRO A 40 -48.29 26.72 48.13
CA PRO A 40 -48.05 26.35 46.71
C PRO A 40 -48.80 25.04 46.54
N ASN A 41 -49.79 25.03 45.65
CA ASN A 41 -50.22 23.80 45.05
C ASN A 41 -48.92 23.14 44.64
N ALA A 42 -48.45 22.18 45.40
CA ALA A 42 -47.42 21.29 44.99
C ALA A 42 -48.02 20.59 43.78
N LEU A 43 -47.82 21.24 42.61
CA LEU A 43 -47.72 20.46 41.40
C LEU A 43 -46.94 19.22 41.78
N PRO A 44 -47.43 18.01 41.51
CA PRO A 44 -46.59 16.83 41.71
C PRO A 44 -45.29 17.20 41.07
N ILE A 45 -44.21 17.33 41.86
CA ILE A 45 -42.87 17.28 41.38
C ILE A 45 -42.91 15.97 40.65
N LEU A 46 -43.04 16.02 39.28
CA LEU A 46 -42.54 14.99 38.44
C LEU A 46 -41.10 14.87 38.95
N GLN A 47 -40.87 13.90 39.83
CA GLN A 47 -39.56 13.37 40.03
C GLN A 47 -39.14 13.02 38.66
N ASP A 48 -38.40 13.94 38.02
CA ASP A 48 -37.60 13.68 36.86
C ASP A 48 -36.75 12.51 37.33
N LYS A 49 -37.29 11.31 37.03
CA LYS A 49 -36.58 10.07 37.24
C LYS A 49 -35.38 10.29 36.36
N VAL A 50 -34.25 10.71 36.96
CA VAL A 50 -32.96 10.80 36.28
C VAL A 50 -32.71 9.37 35.80
N VAL A 51 -33.29 9.09 34.65
CA VAL A 51 -33.01 7.85 33.93
C VAL A 51 -31.53 7.95 33.64
N PRO A 52 -30.69 7.09 34.20
CA PRO A 52 -29.27 7.16 33.97
C PRO A 52 -29.10 7.08 32.48
N VAL A 53 -28.60 8.14 31.87
CA VAL A 53 -28.37 8.24 30.42
C VAL A 53 -27.31 7.21 30.09
N ARG A 54 -27.73 6.02 29.66
CA ARG A 54 -26.84 4.95 29.26
C ARG A 54 -26.44 5.18 27.84
N THR A 55 -25.14 5.36 27.62
CA THR A 55 -24.55 5.36 26.26
C THR A 55 -24.65 3.95 25.70
N SER A 56 -25.07 3.84 24.45
CA SER A 56 -25.17 2.54 23.79
C SER A 56 -23.77 1.88 23.69
N GLY A 57 -23.61 0.70 24.29
CA GLY A 57 -22.36 -0.07 24.24
C GLY A 57 -21.93 -0.40 22.81
N LEU A 58 -22.88 -0.54 21.87
CA LEU A 58 -22.61 -0.74 20.45
C LEU A 58 -22.01 0.51 19.79
N ALA A 59 -22.39 1.71 20.24
CA ALA A 59 -21.80 2.95 19.73
C ALA A 59 -20.34 3.11 20.18
N ILE A 60 -20.04 2.73 21.43
CA ILE A 60 -18.66 2.70 21.95
C ILE A 60 -17.84 1.62 21.22
N ALA A 61 -18.39 0.43 21.03
CA ALA A 61 -17.74 -0.66 20.32
C ALA A 61 -17.43 -0.29 18.86
N SER A 62 -18.36 0.39 18.17
CA SER A 62 -18.15 0.88 16.79
C SER A 62 -16.95 1.82 16.70
N LEU A 63 -16.84 2.78 17.64
CA LEU A 63 -15.74 3.72 17.69
C LEU A 63 -14.40 3.02 18.04
N ALA A 64 -14.42 2.12 19.02
CA ALA A 64 -13.23 1.37 19.42
C ALA A 64 -12.71 0.47 18.29
N CYS A 65 -13.61 -0.24 17.60
CA CYS A 65 -13.24 -1.07 16.45
C CYS A 65 -12.70 -0.25 15.28
N SER A 66 -13.20 0.97 15.04
CA SER A 66 -12.71 1.83 13.96
C SER A 66 -11.28 2.31 14.18
N LEU A 67 -10.78 2.34 15.42
CA LEU A 67 -9.42 2.74 15.79
C LEU A 67 -8.41 1.57 15.72
N LEU A 68 -8.88 0.33 15.70
CA LEU A 68 -8.04 -0.88 15.70
C LEU A 68 -7.48 -1.26 14.31
N GLY A 69 -7.68 -0.43 13.29
CA GLY A 69 -7.08 -0.56 11.96
C GLY A 69 -7.95 -1.31 10.93
N PRO A 70 -7.39 -1.63 9.75
CA PRO A 70 -8.18 -2.06 8.58
C PRO A 70 -8.92 -3.39 8.76
N VAL A 71 -8.44 -4.28 9.63
CA VAL A 71 -9.07 -5.60 9.88
C VAL A 71 -10.41 -5.46 10.60
N CYS A 72 -10.56 -4.40 11.43
CA CYS A 72 -11.75 -4.18 12.25
C CYS A 72 -12.75 -3.19 11.62
N CYS A 73 -12.51 -2.68 10.41
CA CYS A 73 -13.41 -1.71 9.77
C CYS A 73 -14.79 -2.33 9.44
N ILE A 74 -14.86 -3.60 9.02
CA ILE A 74 -16.12 -4.28 8.71
C ILE A 74 -16.98 -4.46 9.98
N PRO A 75 -16.48 -5.03 11.10
CA PRO A 75 -17.20 -5.05 12.36
C PRO A 75 -17.62 -3.66 12.85
N ALA A 76 -16.77 -2.63 12.68
CA ALA A 76 -17.09 -1.26 13.08
C ALA A 76 -18.32 -0.71 12.34
N ILE A 77 -18.39 -0.92 11.02
CA ILE A 77 -19.50 -0.50 10.17
C ILE A 77 -20.79 -1.23 10.58
N ILE A 78 -20.72 -2.55 10.80
CA ILE A 78 -21.87 -3.36 11.23
C ILE A 78 -22.38 -2.87 12.59
N CYS A 79 -21.50 -2.71 13.57
CA CYS A 79 -21.85 -2.20 14.91
C CYS A 79 -22.43 -0.79 14.84
N GLY A 80 -21.89 0.09 13.98
CA GLY A 80 -22.39 1.43 13.77
C GLY A 80 -23.83 1.45 13.23
N HIS A 81 -24.14 0.63 12.23
CA HIS A 81 -25.51 0.50 11.68
C HIS A 81 -26.49 -0.11 12.70
N LEU A 82 -26.06 -1.12 13.45
CA LEU A 82 -26.88 -1.71 14.51
C LEU A 82 -27.13 -0.69 15.65
N ALA A 83 -26.13 0.10 16.00
CA ALA A 83 -26.26 1.16 17.00
C ALA A 83 -27.30 2.21 16.54
N LEU A 84 -27.22 2.68 15.29
CA LEU A 84 -28.19 3.65 14.76
C LEU A 84 -29.62 3.09 14.72
N ARG A 85 -29.81 1.83 14.36
CA ARG A 85 -31.12 1.16 14.37
C ARG A 85 -31.70 1.05 15.80
N ARG A 86 -30.87 0.79 16.82
CA ARG A 86 -31.31 0.74 18.21
C ARG A 86 -31.64 2.12 18.77
N LEU A 87 -30.77 3.12 18.50
CA LEU A 87 -30.99 4.49 18.93
C LEU A 87 -32.26 5.12 18.32
N GLY A 88 -32.65 4.70 17.10
CA GLY A 88 -33.93 5.13 16.49
C GLY A 88 -35.17 4.51 17.12
N ARG A 89 -35.03 3.40 17.90
CA ARG A 89 -36.15 2.71 18.56
C ARG A 89 -36.29 3.09 20.03
N GLU A 90 -35.22 3.55 20.66
CA GLU A 90 -35.21 3.88 22.11
C GLU A 90 -34.71 5.32 22.33
N PRO A 91 -35.60 6.32 22.42
CA PRO A 91 -35.22 7.73 22.52
C PRO A 91 -34.47 8.09 23.85
N ALA A 92 -34.46 7.17 24.82
CA ALA A 92 -33.72 7.34 26.08
C ALA A 92 -32.22 7.05 25.98
N LEU A 93 -31.74 6.47 24.87
CA LEU A 93 -30.33 6.16 24.66
C LEU A 93 -29.61 7.33 23.99
N ARG A 94 -28.52 7.79 24.60
CA ARG A 94 -27.58 8.75 23.98
C ARG A 94 -26.43 8.03 23.29
N GLY A 95 -25.86 8.61 22.24
CA GLY A 95 -24.71 8.06 21.52
C GLY A 95 -24.82 8.13 19.99
N TYR A 96 -25.82 8.86 19.48
CA TYR A 96 -26.04 9.02 18.04
C TYR A 96 -24.80 9.60 17.32
N GLY A 97 -24.18 10.64 17.90
CA GLY A 97 -22.95 11.22 17.35
C GLY A 97 -21.75 10.25 17.33
N LEU A 98 -21.62 9.42 18.39
CA LEU A 98 -20.56 8.40 18.46
C LEU A 98 -20.75 7.29 17.41
N ALA A 99 -22.00 6.88 17.17
CA ALA A 99 -22.32 5.89 16.15
C ALA A 99 -22.03 6.42 14.72
N ILE A 100 -22.39 7.67 14.44
CA ILE A 100 -22.09 8.31 13.17
C ILE A 100 -20.58 8.51 13.00
N ALA A 101 -19.87 9.00 14.00
CA ALA A 101 -18.42 9.17 13.95
C ALA A 101 -17.72 7.84 13.67
N GLY A 102 -18.09 6.76 14.36
CA GLY A 102 -17.55 5.42 14.10
C GLY A 102 -17.83 4.93 12.67
N LEU A 103 -19.00 5.21 12.11
CA LEU A 103 -19.38 4.88 10.73
C LEU A 103 -18.54 5.66 9.72
N ILE A 104 -18.42 6.98 9.90
CA ILE A 104 -17.63 7.85 8.99
C ILE A 104 -16.18 7.40 8.98
N ILE A 105 -15.56 7.21 10.16
CA ILE A 105 -14.18 6.74 10.28
C ILE A 105 -14.03 5.34 9.65
N GLY A 106 -14.96 4.42 9.91
CA GLY A 106 -14.96 3.08 9.32
C GLY A 106 -14.98 3.09 7.80
N TYR A 107 -15.80 3.92 7.16
CA TYR A 107 -15.84 4.05 5.70
C TYR A 107 -14.60 4.75 5.12
N ILE A 108 -14.05 5.74 5.81
CA ILE A 108 -12.81 6.40 5.39
C ILE A 108 -11.65 5.40 5.41
N ILE A 109 -11.50 4.63 6.49
CA ILE A 109 -10.44 3.61 6.61
C ILE A 109 -10.63 2.51 5.56
N LEU A 110 -11.87 2.05 5.33
CA LEU A 110 -12.17 1.08 4.28
C LEU A 110 -11.80 1.61 2.89
N GLY A 111 -12.16 2.84 2.57
CA GLY A 111 -11.82 3.50 1.30
C GLY A 111 -10.31 3.61 1.09
N ILE A 112 -9.58 4.07 2.10
CA ILE A 112 -8.10 4.15 2.07
C ILE A 112 -7.50 2.75 1.92
N SER A 113 -8.00 1.76 2.65
CA SER A 113 -7.53 0.38 2.57
C SER A 113 -7.69 -0.19 1.16
N ILE A 114 -8.84 0.00 0.52
CA ILE A 114 -9.10 -0.43 -0.86
C ILE A 114 -8.18 0.32 -1.83
N ALA A 115 -8.05 1.64 -1.67
CA ALA A 115 -7.21 2.48 -2.52
C ALA A 115 -5.72 2.11 -2.47
N VAL A 116 -5.24 1.56 -1.37
CA VAL A 116 -3.83 1.12 -1.20
C VAL A 116 -3.67 -0.36 -1.59
N THR A 117 -4.58 -1.23 -1.14
CA THR A 117 -4.42 -2.67 -1.36
C THR A 117 -4.67 -3.09 -2.80
N VAL A 118 -5.62 -2.45 -3.51
CA VAL A 118 -5.91 -2.80 -4.91
C VAL A 118 -4.72 -2.50 -5.83
N PRO A 119 -4.12 -1.29 -5.87
CA PRO A 119 -2.94 -1.03 -6.68
C PRO A 119 -1.73 -1.85 -6.23
N PHE A 120 -1.58 -2.12 -4.92
CA PHE A 120 -0.51 -2.98 -4.41
C PHE A 120 -0.66 -4.44 -4.89
N LEU A 121 -1.88 -5.00 -4.85
CA LEU A 121 -2.15 -6.34 -5.38
C LEU A 121 -2.00 -6.39 -6.91
N LEU A 122 -2.40 -5.34 -7.63
CA LEU A 122 -2.18 -5.23 -9.08
C LEU A 122 -0.69 -5.13 -9.41
N PHE A 123 0.09 -4.39 -8.60
CA PHE A 123 1.54 -4.30 -8.75
C PHE A 123 2.23 -5.63 -8.45
N LEU A 124 1.84 -6.33 -7.38
CA LEU A 124 2.31 -7.69 -7.07
C LEU A 124 1.87 -8.68 -8.17
N GLY A 125 0.63 -8.62 -8.64
CA GLY A 125 0.13 -9.46 -9.72
C GLY A 125 0.83 -9.20 -11.04
N ALA A 126 1.22 -7.94 -11.33
CA ALA A 126 2.04 -7.61 -12.50
C ALA A 126 3.45 -8.19 -12.38
N LYS A 127 4.09 -8.11 -11.20
CA LYS A 127 5.40 -8.75 -10.95
C LYS A 127 5.31 -10.28 -11.02
N VAL A 128 4.26 -10.89 -10.47
CA VAL A 128 4.05 -12.35 -10.55
C VAL A 128 3.75 -12.79 -11.98
N ARG A 129 2.99 -12.01 -12.76
CA ARG A 129 2.77 -12.30 -14.19
C ARG A 129 4.04 -12.18 -15.01
N SER A 130 4.93 -11.22 -14.70
CA SER A 130 6.25 -11.14 -15.33
C SER A 130 7.13 -12.35 -14.98
N ALA A 131 6.95 -12.96 -13.80
CA ALA A 131 7.63 -14.19 -13.40
C ALA A 131 6.94 -15.47 -13.90
N GLN A 132 5.65 -15.43 -14.26
CA GLN A 132 4.89 -16.60 -14.74
C GLN A 132 4.86 -16.76 -16.25
N HIS A 133 5.49 -15.88 -17.04
CA HIS A 133 5.89 -16.20 -18.41
C HIS A 133 7.19 -17.02 -18.39
N ILE A 134 7.24 -18.07 -17.57
CA ILE A 134 8.10 -19.23 -17.82
C ILE A 134 7.43 -19.99 -18.96
N SER A 135 7.50 -19.45 -20.18
CA SER A 135 7.55 -20.28 -21.36
C SER A 135 8.68 -21.27 -21.09
N VAL A 136 8.44 -22.56 -21.30
CA VAL A 136 9.46 -23.61 -21.11
C VAL A 136 10.71 -23.15 -21.84
N VAL A 137 11.64 -22.57 -21.08
CA VAL A 137 12.91 -22.08 -21.61
C VAL A 137 13.86 -23.24 -21.39
N ASN A 138 14.36 -23.79 -22.47
CA ASN A 138 15.32 -24.87 -22.43
C ASN A 138 16.72 -24.24 -22.43
N GLU A 139 17.59 -24.66 -21.52
CA GLU A 139 18.96 -24.21 -21.47
C GLU A 139 19.78 -24.97 -22.56
N LEU A 140 20.32 -24.22 -23.50
CA LEU A 140 21.13 -24.77 -24.56
C LEU A 140 22.60 -24.89 -24.16
N ARG A 141 23.13 -23.85 -23.50
CA ARG A 141 24.49 -23.77 -22.99
C ARG A 141 24.54 -22.92 -21.75
N SER A 142 25.45 -23.29 -20.84
CA SER A 142 25.75 -22.52 -19.62
C SER A 142 27.27 -22.37 -19.50
N PHE A 143 27.70 -21.19 -19.07
CA PHE A 143 29.10 -20.82 -18.85
C PHE A 143 29.21 -20.12 -17.50
N PRO A 144 29.60 -20.85 -16.43
CA PRO A 144 29.60 -20.31 -15.08
C PRO A 144 30.68 -19.25 -14.84
N LEU A 145 31.72 -19.16 -15.70
CA LEU A 145 32.85 -18.23 -15.57
C LEU A 145 33.69 -18.38 -14.31
N ASP A 146 33.75 -19.58 -13.78
CA ASP A 146 34.62 -19.94 -12.65
C ASP A 146 36.11 -19.94 -13.00
N ASP A 147 36.43 -20.12 -14.31
CA ASP A 147 37.74 -20.11 -14.89
C ASP A 147 37.71 -19.49 -16.31
N MET A 148 38.81 -19.54 -17.02
CA MET A 148 38.97 -18.98 -18.37
C MET A 148 38.69 -20.00 -19.49
N GLU A 149 38.17 -21.20 -19.17
CA GLU A 149 37.97 -22.26 -20.16
C GLU A 149 36.90 -21.86 -21.19
N GLY A 150 37.24 -22.02 -22.45
CA GLY A 150 36.37 -21.69 -23.60
C GLY A 150 36.17 -20.18 -23.87
N LEU A 151 36.74 -19.31 -23.04
CA LEU A 151 36.63 -17.86 -23.23
C LEU A 151 37.50 -17.41 -24.42
N ILE A 152 36.93 -16.62 -25.34
CA ILE A 152 37.63 -16.09 -26.49
C ILE A 152 38.63 -15.01 -26.09
N THR A 153 38.16 -14.04 -25.29
CA THR A 153 38.99 -12.94 -24.79
C THR A 153 39.75 -13.36 -23.57
N GLN A 154 41.07 -13.40 -23.64
CA GLN A 154 41.96 -13.79 -22.54
C GLN A 154 42.88 -12.64 -22.09
N THR A 155 42.84 -11.51 -22.79
CA THR A 155 43.65 -10.33 -22.47
C THR A 155 42.77 -9.23 -21.86
N ASP A 156 43.31 -8.53 -20.87
CA ASP A 156 42.61 -7.46 -20.16
C ASP A 156 41.31 -7.89 -19.46
N VAL A 157 41.25 -9.17 -19.08
CA VAL A 157 40.16 -9.77 -18.30
C VAL A 157 40.78 -10.65 -17.20
N GLN A 158 40.12 -10.80 -16.10
CA GLN A 158 40.61 -11.56 -14.92
C GLN A 158 39.47 -12.32 -14.26
N ILE A 159 39.75 -13.51 -13.75
CA ILE A 159 38.80 -14.20 -12.86
C ILE A 159 38.94 -13.61 -11.45
N ASP A 160 37.85 -13.08 -10.96
CA ASP A 160 37.70 -12.55 -9.60
C ASP A 160 37.01 -13.63 -8.72
N LYS A 161 37.77 -14.22 -7.82
CA LYS A 161 37.26 -15.24 -6.88
C LYS A 161 36.57 -14.66 -5.63
N GLN A 162 36.65 -13.34 -5.45
CA GLN A 162 36.06 -12.67 -4.28
C GLN A 162 34.69 -12.07 -4.58
N ILE A 163 34.48 -11.67 -5.83
CA ILE A 163 33.26 -11.06 -6.31
C ILE A 163 32.61 -11.99 -7.33
N SER A 164 31.54 -12.66 -6.96
CA SER A 164 30.78 -13.52 -7.86
C SER A 164 29.27 -13.51 -7.51
N SER A 165 28.45 -13.96 -8.42
CA SER A 165 26.99 -14.05 -8.20
C SER A 165 26.58 -15.32 -7.45
N ASP A 166 27.37 -16.38 -7.56
CA ASP A 166 27.11 -17.73 -7.01
C ASP A 166 28.12 -18.19 -5.94
N GLY A 167 29.23 -17.43 -5.74
CA GLY A 167 30.30 -17.74 -4.77
C GLY A 167 31.49 -18.46 -5.37
N ASN A 168 31.53 -18.76 -6.70
CA ASN A 168 32.58 -19.56 -7.32
C ASN A 168 33.63 -18.74 -8.07
N GLY A 169 33.24 -17.55 -8.53
CA GLY A 169 34.07 -16.62 -9.28
C GLY A 169 33.26 -15.85 -10.30
N SER A 170 33.89 -14.89 -10.95
CA SER A 170 33.29 -14.15 -12.07
C SER A 170 34.38 -13.56 -12.94
N LEU A 171 34.06 -13.18 -14.17
CA LEU A 171 34.97 -12.50 -15.05
C LEU A 171 34.93 -10.98 -14.78
N ARG A 172 36.05 -10.42 -14.38
CA ARG A 172 36.24 -8.99 -14.14
C ARG A 172 36.91 -8.34 -15.35
N ILE A 173 36.35 -7.25 -15.83
CA ILE A 173 36.83 -6.46 -16.95
C ILE A 173 37.00 -5.00 -16.50
N GLU A 174 38.18 -4.44 -16.66
CA GLU A 174 38.43 -3.02 -16.52
C GLU A 174 38.49 -2.35 -17.88
N ALA A 175 37.55 -1.43 -18.14
CA ALA A 175 37.52 -0.67 -19.38
C ALA A 175 37.93 0.76 -19.14
N THR A 176 38.97 1.22 -19.84
CA THR A 176 39.41 2.63 -19.85
C THR A 176 38.85 3.40 -21.04
N GLU A 177 38.33 2.69 -22.02
CA GLU A 177 37.71 3.21 -23.24
C GLU A 177 36.58 2.27 -23.70
N PRO A 178 35.65 2.71 -24.54
CA PRO A 178 34.58 1.85 -25.07
C PRO A 178 35.15 0.62 -25.77
N ARG A 179 34.64 -0.56 -25.41
CA ARG A 179 35.07 -1.84 -25.98
C ARG A 179 33.95 -2.86 -26.03
N THR A 180 34.05 -3.75 -27.02
CA THR A 180 33.29 -5.00 -27.09
C THR A 180 34.22 -6.14 -26.67
N VAL A 181 33.76 -6.97 -25.74
CA VAL A 181 34.48 -8.15 -25.24
C VAL A 181 33.78 -9.39 -25.78
N PRO A 182 34.34 -10.06 -26.83
CA PRO A 182 33.88 -11.38 -27.28
C PRO A 182 34.09 -12.40 -26.15
N LEU A 183 33.02 -13.07 -25.71
CA LEU A 183 33.10 -14.03 -24.64
C LEU A 183 33.08 -15.47 -25.16
N PHE A 184 32.04 -15.84 -25.88
CA PHE A 184 31.87 -17.19 -26.39
C PHE A 184 31.38 -17.17 -27.83
N GLU A 185 31.75 -18.24 -28.55
CA GLU A 185 31.30 -18.51 -29.90
C GLU A 185 30.79 -19.94 -30.02
N LEU A 186 29.61 -20.09 -30.57
CA LEU A 186 28.89 -21.36 -30.67
C LEU A 186 28.64 -21.65 -32.16
N GLY A 187 29.06 -22.82 -32.61
CA GLY A 187 28.80 -23.26 -33.97
C GLY A 187 27.35 -23.67 -34.24
N ASP A 188 27.14 -24.35 -35.34
CA ASP A 188 25.82 -24.82 -35.77
C ASP A 188 25.10 -25.61 -34.65
N MET A 189 23.93 -25.13 -34.28
CA MET A 189 23.11 -25.70 -33.20
C MET A 189 21.77 -26.22 -33.70
N ASP A 190 21.50 -26.15 -35.02
CA ASP A 190 20.22 -26.53 -35.63
C ASP A 190 19.02 -25.90 -34.95
N LEU A 191 18.97 -24.58 -34.93
CA LEU A 191 17.98 -23.78 -34.22
C LEU A 191 17.16 -22.93 -35.19
N GLU A 192 15.90 -23.24 -35.35
CA GLU A 192 14.96 -22.40 -36.09
C GLU A 192 13.62 -22.28 -35.38
N ASN A 193 12.79 -21.34 -35.81
CA ASN A 193 11.43 -21.14 -35.29
C ASN A 193 11.37 -21.02 -33.76
N THR A 194 12.32 -20.27 -33.18
CA THR A 194 12.51 -20.18 -31.76
C THR A 194 13.02 -18.78 -31.35
N ARG A 195 12.86 -18.46 -30.09
CA ARG A 195 13.51 -17.32 -29.47
C ARG A 195 14.76 -17.80 -28.72
N LEU A 196 15.91 -17.28 -29.13
CA LEU A 196 17.11 -17.37 -28.32
C LEU A 196 17.11 -16.25 -27.29
N LEU A 197 17.65 -16.55 -26.10
CA LEU A 197 17.81 -15.58 -25.04
C LEU A 197 19.24 -15.72 -24.50
N TYR A 198 20.05 -14.72 -24.73
CA TYR A 198 21.36 -14.58 -24.08
C TYR A 198 21.15 -13.88 -22.75
N GLN A 199 21.45 -14.54 -21.65
CA GLN A 199 21.29 -14.07 -20.29
C GLN A 199 22.60 -14.15 -19.53
N ALA A 200 22.89 -13.19 -18.66
CA ALA A 200 24.03 -13.21 -17.76
C ALA A 200 23.74 -12.39 -16.48
N GLN A 201 24.50 -12.66 -15.44
CA GLN A 201 24.58 -11.80 -14.27
C GLN A 201 25.65 -10.74 -14.50
N LEU A 202 25.28 -9.46 -14.33
CA LEU A 202 26.21 -8.33 -14.44
C LEU A 202 26.24 -7.53 -13.15
N ARG A 203 27.43 -7.11 -12.78
CA ARG A 203 27.68 -6.12 -11.72
C ARG A 203 28.59 -5.04 -12.29
N THR A 204 28.35 -3.78 -11.91
CA THR A 204 29.16 -2.65 -12.39
C THR A 204 29.67 -1.81 -11.24
N GLN A 205 30.82 -1.17 -11.46
CA GLN A 205 31.40 -0.20 -10.55
C GLN A 205 31.96 0.98 -11.35
N ASP A 206 31.49 2.17 -11.00
CA ASP A 206 31.92 3.46 -11.55
C ASP A 206 31.89 3.53 -13.08
N VAL A 207 30.86 2.92 -13.69
CA VAL A 207 30.70 2.93 -15.13
C VAL A 207 30.20 4.30 -15.60
N GLU A 208 31.05 4.97 -16.38
CA GLU A 208 30.66 6.15 -17.15
C GLU A 208 30.33 5.70 -18.58
N GLY A 209 29.02 5.66 -18.89
CA GLY A 209 28.51 5.12 -20.13
C GLY A 209 27.48 4.02 -19.91
N ARG A 210 27.46 3.00 -20.79
CA ARG A 210 26.46 1.91 -20.76
C ARG A 210 27.12 0.56 -20.89
N VAL A 211 26.58 -0.42 -20.16
CA VAL A 211 26.97 -1.84 -20.26
C VAL A 211 25.75 -2.65 -20.67
N TYR A 212 25.89 -3.50 -21.65
CA TYR A 212 24.83 -4.36 -22.15
C TYR A 212 25.37 -5.61 -22.85
N LEU A 213 24.52 -6.63 -22.95
CA LEU A 213 24.81 -7.85 -23.70
C LEU A 213 24.53 -7.65 -25.19
N GLU A 214 25.37 -8.24 -26.03
CA GLU A 214 25.17 -8.30 -27.46
C GLU A 214 25.29 -9.74 -27.95
N MET A 215 24.34 -10.19 -28.75
CA MET A 215 24.36 -11.48 -29.44
C MET A 215 24.38 -11.25 -30.94
N LEU A 216 25.32 -11.88 -31.61
CA LEU A 216 25.39 -11.88 -33.07
C LEU A 216 25.09 -13.30 -33.59
N CYS A 217 24.25 -13.38 -34.60
CA CYS A 217 23.91 -14.62 -35.29
C CYS A 217 24.31 -14.50 -36.77
N HIS A 218 25.19 -15.37 -37.23
CA HIS A 218 25.55 -15.47 -38.63
C HIS A 218 24.63 -16.48 -39.33
N PHE A 219 24.16 -16.10 -40.52
CA PHE A 219 23.30 -16.94 -41.35
C PHE A 219 23.96 -17.19 -42.71
N PRO A 220 24.06 -18.43 -43.19
CA PRO A 220 24.64 -18.76 -44.47
C PRO A 220 23.96 -17.98 -45.60
N GLY A 221 24.79 -17.26 -46.38
CA GLY A 221 24.32 -16.45 -47.50
C GLY A 221 23.55 -15.17 -47.17
N LYS A 222 23.28 -14.89 -45.88
CA LYS A 222 22.57 -13.66 -45.44
C LYS A 222 23.46 -12.72 -44.62
N GLY A 223 24.58 -13.25 -44.05
CA GLY A 223 25.49 -12.48 -43.22
C GLY A 223 25.15 -12.48 -41.74
N GLU A 224 25.71 -11.54 -41.01
CA GLU A 224 25.62 -11.45 -39.54
C GLU A 224 24.57 -10.42 -39.11
N PHE A 225 23.75 -10.80 -38.16
CA PHE A 225 22.70 -9.95 -37.52
C PHE A 225 22.92 -9.92 -36.04
N PHE A 226 22.51 -8.83 -35.39
CA PHE A 226 22.72 -8.64 -33.98
C PHE A 226 21.43 -8.35 -33.18
N SER A 227 21.48 -8.69 -31.92
CA SER A 227 20.54 -8.21 -30.86
C SER A 227 21.33 -7.61 -29.72
N ARG A 228 20.87 -6.48 -29.20
CA ARG A 228 21.52 -5.71 -28.14
C ARG A 228 20.56 -5.44 -26.99
N GLY A 229 21.01 -5.65 -25.77
CA GLY A 229 20.26 -5.39 -24.55
C GLY A 229 20.12 -3.89 -24.20
N LEU A 230 19.75 -3.05 -25.16
CA LEU A 230 19.69 -1.59 -25.00
C LEU A 230 18.42 -1.11 -24.30
N MET A 231 17.47 -1.99 -24.00
CA MET A 231 16.25 -1.60 -23.28
C MET A 231 16.52 -1.33 -21.80
N THR A 232 17.49 -2.03 -21.21
CA THR A 232 17.84 -1.95 -19.80
C THR A 232 19.37 -1.95 -19.59
N PRO A 233 20.14 -1.05 -20.24
CA PRO A 233 21.57 -1.02 -20.05
C PRO A 233 21.94 -0.62 -18.64
N LEU A 234 23.04 -1.15 -18.11
CA LEU A 234 23.56 -0.75 -16.80
C LEU A 234 24.47 0.47 -16.94
N SER A 235 24.51 1.31 -15.91
CA SER A 235 25.37 2.49 -15.80
C SER A 235 25.67 2.77 -14.32
N GLY A 236 26.76 3.46 -14.02
CA GLY A 236 27.18 3.72 -12.65
C GLY A 236 27.66 2.49 -11.91
N SER A 237 27.31 2.38 -10.65
CA SER A 237 27.60 1.22 -9.80
C SER A 237 26.32 0.48 -9.48
N THR A 238 26.23 -0.80 -9.84
CA THR A 238 25.08 -1.67 -9.61
C THR A 238 25.50 -2.97 -8.93
N ASP A 239 24.64 -3.51 -8.11
CA ASP A 239 24.78 -4.87 -7.64
C ASP A 239 24.44 -5.88 -8.72
N TRP A 240 24.65 -7.19 -8.43
CA TRP A 240 24.33 -8.26 -9.37
C TRP A 240 22.91 -8.14 -9.92
N THR A 241 22.81 -8.03 -11.23
CA THR A 241 21.57 -7.82 -11.95
C THR A 241 21.53 -8.72 -13.17
N THR A 242 20.47 -9.48 -13.32
CA THR A 242 20.24 -10.29 -14.51
C THR A 242 20.01 -9.38 -15.71
N GLN A 243 20.83 -9.52 -16.72
CA GLN A 243 20.69 -8.88 -18.03
C GLN A 243 20.36 -9.90 -19.09
N GLU A 244 19.59 -9.51 -20.09
CA GLU A 244 19.21 -10.40 -21.18
C GLU A 244 19.03 -9.66 -22.50
N THR A 245 19.28 -10.38 -23.61
CA THR A 245 18.94 -9.91 -24.95
C THR A 245 18.36 -11.05 -25.78
N PRO A 246 17.13 -10.87 -26.31
CA PRO A 246 16.49 -11.90 -27.13
C PRO A 246 16.90 -11.79 -28.61
N PHE A 247 16.97 -12.92 -29.30
CA PHE A 247 17.05 -13.01 -30.77
C PHE A 247 15.94 -13.93 -31.27
N LEU A 248 15.17 -13.46 -32.26
CA LEU A 248 14.05 -14.22 -32.81
C LEU A 248 14.45 -14.92 -34.10
N LEU A 249 14.45 -16.23 -34.08
CA LEU A 249 14.71 -17.09 -35.26
C LEU A 249 13.38 -17.54 -35.84
N ARG A 250 13.09 -17.14 -37.05
CA ARG A 250 11.90 -17.59 -37.79
C ARG A 250 12.15 -18.95 -38.45
N SER A 251 11.11 -19.54 -39.00
CA SER A 251 11.26 -20.76 -39.82
C SER A 251 12.19 -20.52 -41.00
N GLY A 252 13.16 -21.40 -41.19
CA GLY A 252 14.23 -21.27 -42.19
C GLY A 252 15.35 -20.28 -41.80
N GLU A 253 15.37 -19.80 -40.60
CA GLU A 253 16.47 -18.98 -40.05
C GLU A 253 17.25 -19.80 -39.03
N ASN A 254 18.20 -20.60 -39.54
CA ASN A 254 19.12 -21.39 -38.72
C ASN A 254 20.51 -20.73 -38.77
N PRO A 255 21.03 -20.16 -37.67
CA PRO A 255 22.38 -19.60 -37.64
C PRO A 255 23.42 -20.71 -37.56
N ASP A 256 24.46 -20.60 -38.38
CA ASP A 256 25.64 -21.49 -38.32
C ASP A 256 26.67 -21.03 -37.28
N ASN A 257 26.54 -19.80 -36.78
CA ASN A 257 27.41 -19.26 -35.75
C ASN A 257 26.67 -18.25 -34.88
N ILE A 258 26.86 -18.36 -33.55
CA ILE A 258 26.32 -17.45 -32.55
C ILE A 258 27.45 -16.93 -31.66
N LYS A 259 27.63 -15.61 -31.60
CA LYS A 259 28.63 -14.98 -30.75
C LYS A 259 27.94 -14.24 -29.57
N LEU A 260 28.46 -14.44 -28.37
CA LEU A 260 28.00 -13.82 -27.16
C LEU A 260 29.05 -12.81 -26.71
N ASN A 261 28.67 -11.54 -26.68
CA ASN A 261 29.55 -10.42 -26.36
C ASN A 261 29.04 -9.66 -25.16
N LEU A 262 29.97 -9.05 -24.41
CA LEU A 262 29.69 -7.96 -23.47
C LEU A 262 30.16 -6.64 -24.10
N VAL A 263 29.29 -5.64 -24.14
CA VAL A 263 29.64 -4.31 -24.64
C VAL A 263 29.72 -3.34 -23.47
N ILE A 264 30.85 -2.68 -23.35
CA ILE A 264 31.11 -1.58 -22.41
C ILE A 264 31.28 -0.32 -23.27
N ASP A 265 30.19 0.44 -23.41
CA ASP A 265 30.16 1.68 -24.19
C ASP A 265 30.51 2.85 -23.26
N GLY A 266 31.78 2.86 -22.79
CA GLY A 266 32.28 3.81 -21.81
C GLY A 266 33.51 3.27 -21.09
N LYS A 267 33.70 3.70 -19.84
CA LYS A 267 34.80 3.26 -18.96
C LYS A 267 34.24 2.85 -17.59
N GLY A 268 34.97 2.01 -16.87
CA GLY A 268 34.62 1.51 -15.54
C GLY A 268 34.97 0.04 -15.37
N THR A 269 34.53 -0.55 -14.25
CA THR A 269 34.74 -1.96 -13.94
C THR A 269 33.44 -2.73 -14.05
N VAL A 270 33.47 -3.87 -14.74
CA VAL A 270 32.32 -4.72 -14.94
C VAL A 270 32.69 -6.16 -14.54
N TRP A 271 31.81 -6.80 -13.79
CA TRP A 271 31.84 -8.25 -13.55
C TRP A 271 30.69 -8.90 -14.30
N ILE A 272 30.98 -10.02 -14.96
CA ILE A 272 29.99 -10.86 -15.62
C ILE A 272 30.13 -12.29 -15.13
N ASP A 273 29.00 -12.96 -14.92
CA ASP A 273 28.90 -14.27 -14.35
C ASP A 273 27.64 -15.00 -14.85
N ASP A 274 27.59 -16.32 -14.69
CA ASP A 274 26.43 -17.18 -14.98
C ASP A 274 25.83 -16.89 -16.36
N ILE A 275 26.66 -16.96 -17.40
CA ILE A 275 26.21 -16.78 -18.80
C ILE A 275 25.40 -17.98 -19.22
N ARG A 276 24.24 -17.73 -19.81
CA ARG A 276 23.33 -18.76 -20.33
C ARG A 276 22.83 -18.40 -21.73
N LEU A 277 22.82 -19.38 -22.61
CA LEU A 277 22.05 -19.32 -23.85
C LEU A 277 20.83 -20.22 -23.70
N LEU A 278 19.66 -19.61 -23.77
CA LEU A 278 18.40 -20.27 -23.53
C LEU A 278 17.55 -20.26 -24.82
N GLN A 279 16.68 -21.26 -24.94
CA GLN A 279 15.74 -21.40 -26.07
C GLN A 279 14.31 -21.36 -25.54
N GLY A 280 13.44 -20.61 -26.18
CA GLY A 280 12.02 -20.52 -25.83
C GLY A 280 11.12 -20.33 -27.04
N PRO A 281 9.79 -20.36 -26.85
CA PRO A 281 8.87 -20.11 -27.97
C PRO A 281 8.97 -18.67 -28.47
N LEU A 282 8.62 -18.45 -29.73
CA LEU A 282 8.64 -17.13 -30.39
C LEU A 282 7.66 -16.10 -29.77
N LYS A 283 6.79 -16.52 -28.87
CA LYS A 283 5.75 -15.68 -28.25
C LYS A 283 6.26 -14.89 -27.08
#